data_2f8d77dc94d20044728cb7bb3a195575
#
_entry.id   2f8d77dc94d20044728cb7bb3a195575
#
_cell.length_a   1.000
_cell.length_b   1.000
_cell.length_c   1.000
_cell.angle_alpha   90.00
_cell.angle_beta   90.00
_cell.angle_gamma   90.00
#
_symmetry.space_group_name_H-M   'P 1'
#
loop_
_entity.id
_entity.type
_entity.pdbx_description
1 polymer ?
#
loop_
_entity_poly.entity_id
_entity_poly.type
_entity_poly.pdbx_seq_one_letter_code
_entity_poly.pdbx_strand_id
1 'polypeptide(L)'
;MDIPRIHTISESAHRIHNPFTPEKLATLGAALRMHPGTCVLDLGCGSGEMLCTWARDFGITGTGIDMSPLFTEQAKVRAEELGVADQVTFIHGDAAGYVAEEKVGVAACVGATWIGGGVAGTIELLARSLDPGGIILIGEPYWRQLPPTEEAARACLAGAIADFLLLPELLASFGHLGYDVVEMVLADQDSWDRYEAAKWLTMRRWLEENPDDDMAKEVRANLSSEPVRYATYTREYLGWGVFALMKQ
;
A
#
# COMPACT_ATOMS: atom_id res chain seq x y z
N MET A 1 -0.25 -13.50 11.01
CA MET A 1 0.35 -12.38 11.81
C MET A 1 -0.78 -11.38 12.04
N ASP A 2 -1.00 -10.93 13.27
CA ASP A 2 -2.10 -9.98 13.52
C ASP A 2 -1.60 -8.55 13.28
N ILE A 3 -2.44 -7.72 12.66
CA ILE A 3 -2.15 -6.29 12.48
C ILE A 3 -2.18 -5.62 13.87
N PRO A 4 -1.14 -4.86 14.26
CA PRO A 4 -1.14 -4.14 15.52
C PRO A 4 -2.37 -3.23 15.65
N ARG A 5 -3.04 -3.27 16.81
CA ARG A 5 -4.27 -2.50 17.03
C ARG A 5 -4.07 -0.99 16.85
N ILE A 6 -2.88 -0.48 17.20
CA ILE A 6 -2.53 0.92 16.98
C ILE A 6 -2.56 1.31 15.49
N HIS A 7 -2.09 0.41 14.60
CA HIS A 7 -2.14 0.61 13.15
C HIS A 7 -3.61 0.64 12.67
N THR A 8 -4.43 -0.33 13.11
CA THR A 8 -5.86 -0.35 12.77
C THR A 8 -6.56 0.94 13.20
N ILE A 9 -6.26 1.48 14.39
CA ILE A 9 -6.82 2.73 14.90
C ILE A 9 -6.38 3.91 14.02
N SER A 10 -5.08 4.06 13.76
CA SER A 10 -4.54 5.19 13.02
C SER A 10 -4.99 5.23 11.56
N GLU A 11 -5.17 4.05 10.93
CA GLU A 11 -5.55 3.92 9.52
C GLU A 11 -7.07 3.80 9.29
N SER A 12 -7.87 3.71 10.36
CA SER A 12 -9.31 3.40 10.25
C SER A 12 -10.13 4.38 9.40
N ALA A 13 -9.67 5.63 9.25
CA ALA A 13 -10.32 6.64 8.42
C ALA A 13 -9.66 6.83 7.05
N HIS A 14 -8.57 6.11 6.74
CA HIS A 14 -7.94 6.19 5.43
C HIS A 14 -8.64 5.31 4.41
N ARG A 15 -8.77 5.82 3.19
CA ARG A 15 -9.18 5.03 2.02
C ARG A 15 -7.99 4.39 1.31
N ILE A 16 -6.83 5.06 1.34
CA ILE A 16 -5.56 4.59 0.80
C ILE A 16 -4.58 4.51 1.97
N HIS A 17 -4.09 3.32 2.30
CA HIS A 17 -3.23 3.06 3.47
C HIS A 17 -1.75 3.27 3.16
N ASN A 18 -1.47 4.26 2.31
CA ASN A 18 -0.13 4.64 1.84
C ASN A 18 -0.10 6.15 1.60
N PRO A 19 1.06 6.80 1.57
CA PRO A 19 1.19 8.22 1.27
C PRO A 19 0.93 8.51 -0.21
N PHE A 20 -0.23 8.07 -0.72
CA PHE A 20 -0.62 8.13 -2.12
C PHE A 20 -1.99 8.79 -2.23
N THR A 21 -2.10 9.82 -3.04
CA THR A 21 -3.36 10.56 -3.18
C THR A 21 -4.30 9.89 -4.19
N PRO A 22 -5.62 10.17 -4.13
CA PRO A 22 -6.56 9.69 -5.15
C PRO A 22 -6.15 10.09 -6.58
N GLU A 23 -5.57 11.28 -6.75
CA GLU A 23 -5.11 11.78 -8.06
C GLU A 23 -3.91 10.96 -8.58
N LYS A 24 -2.97 10.59 -7.68
CA LYS A 24 -1.84 9.73 -8.04
C LYS A 24 -2.30 8.31 -8.38
N LEU A 25 -3.29 7.79 -7.63
CA LEU A 25 -3.90 6.50 -7.92
C LEU A 25 -4.62 6.48 -9.28
N ALA A 26 -5.35 7.55 -9.61
CA ALA A 26 -5.98 7.74 -10.91
C ALA A 26 -4.93 7.89 -12.04
N THR A 27 -3.84 8.63 -11.79
CA THR A 27 -2.72 8.77 -12.73
C THR A 27 -2.10 7.43 -13.05
N LEU A 28 -1.82 6.60 -12.03
CA LEU A 28 -1.30 5.26 -12.20
C LEU A 28 -2.25 4.41 -13.06
N GLY A 29 -3.54 4.34 -12.72
CA GLY A 29 -4.53 3.58 -13.49
C GLY A 29 -4.63 4.01 -14.96
N ALA A 30 -4.60 5.32 -15.22
CA ALA A 30 -4.63 5.86 -16.59
C ALA A 30 -3.35 5.51 -17.37
N ALA A 31 -2.18 5.54 -16.72
CA ALA A 31 -0.89 5.22 -17.35
C ALA A 31 -0.81 3.75 -17.79
N LEU A 32 -1.43 2.86 -17.05
CA LEU A 32 -1.43 1.42 -17.38
C LEU A 32 -2.29 1.06 -18.62
N ARG A 33 -3.14 1.97 -19.08
CA ARG A 33 -4.00 1.80 -20.27
C ARG A 33 -4.80 0.50 -20.24
N MET A 34 -5.33 0.15 -19.08
CA MET A 34 -6.14 -1.06 -18.92
C MET A 34 -7.38 -1.00 -19.80
N HIS A 35 -7.77 -2.13 -20.38
CA HIS A 35 -9.01 -2.26 -21.14
C HIS A 35 -10.17 -2.65 -20.20
N PRO A 36 -11.41 -2.27 -20.51
CA PRO A 36 -12.57 -2.82 -19.82
C PRO A 36 -12.55 -4.34 -19.79
N GLY A 37 -12.79 -4.92 -18.62
CA GLY A 37 -12.69 -6.37 -18.38
C GLY A 37 -11.28 -6.87 -18.03
N THR A 38 -10.24 -6.00 -17.98
CA THR A 38 -8.93 -6.39 -17.42
C THR A 38 -9.13 -6.91 -16.01
N CYS A 39 -8.65 -8.12 -15.72
CA CYS A 39 -8.70 -8.71 -14.39
C CYS A 39 -7.49 -8.22 -13.55
N VAL A 40 -7.75 -7.79 -12.32
CA VAL A 40 -6.73 -7.26 -11.40
C VAL A 40 -6.75 -8.06 -10.10
N LEU A 41 -5.59 -8.54 -9.65
CA LEU A 41 -5.37 -9.12 -8.32
C LEU A 41 -4.65 -8.10 -7.44
N ASP A 42 -5.13 -7.89 -6.20
CA ASP A 42 -4.49 -7.00 -5.23
C ASP A 42 -4.26 -7.72 -3.90
N LEU A 43 -3.00 -8.03 -3.60
CA LEU A 43 -2.57 -8.70 -2.37
C LEU A 43 -2.22 -7.66 -1.29
N GLY A 44 -2.97 -7.63 -0.19
CA GLY A 44 -2.92 -6.58 0.83
C GLY A 44 -3.71 -5.35 0.38
N CYS A 45 -4.95 -5.56 -0.10
CA CYS A 45 -5.75 -4.51 -0.77
C CYS A 45 -6.29 -3.42 0.18
N GLY A 46 -6.12 -3.57 1.50
CA GLY A 46 -6.62 -2.62 2.48
C GLY A 46 -8.12 -2.36 2.33
N SER A 47 -8.53 -1.09 2.35
CA SER A 47 -9.93 -0.66 2.16
C SER A 47 -10.39 -0.64 0.69
N GLY A 48 -9.65 -1.29 -0.22
CA GLY A 48 -10.07 -1.59 -1.58
C GLY A 48 -10.17 -0.41 -2.55
N GLU A 49 -9.65 0.77 -2.19
CA GLU A 49 -9.83 2.00 -2.98
C GLU A 49 -9.29 1.85 -4.41
N MET A 50 -8.15 1.17 -4.60
CA MET A 50 -7.58 0.94 -5.93
C MET A 50 -8.54 0.17 -6.82
N LEU A 51 -8.99 -1.02 -6.40
CA LEU A 51 -9.89 -1.85 -7.19
C LEU A 51 -11.24 -1.18 -7.43
N CYS A 52 -11.82 -0.56 -6.40
CA CYS A 52 -13.13 0.09 -6.52
C CYS A 52 -13.11 1.28 -7.49
N THR A 53 -12.10 2.17 -7.39
CA THR A 53 -12.00 3.33 -8.28
C THR A 53 -11.63 2.92 -9.69
N TRP A 54 -10.75 1.93 -9.87
CA TRP A 54 -10.39 1.45 -11.20
C TRP A 54 -11.52 0.66 -11.89
N ALA A 55 -12.34 -0.07 -11.12
CA ALA A 55 -13.55 -0.69 -11.67
C ALA A 55 -14.52 0.38 -12.19
N ARG A 56 -14.77 1.43 -11.42
CA ARG A 56 -15.62 2.56 -11.82
C ARG A 56 -15.07 3.32 -13.04
N ASP A 57 -13.76 3.62 -13.04
CA ASP A 57 -13.17 4.57 -14.00
C ASP A 57 -12.67 3.88 -15.28
N PHE A 58 -12.24 2.62 -15.19
CA PHE A 58 -11.65 1.88 -16.32
C PHE A 58 -12.40 0.59 -16.66
N GLY A 59 -13.43 0.22 -15.88
CA GLY A 59 -14.24 -0.97 -16.15
C GLY A 59 -13.48 -2.29 -15.92
N ILE A 60 -12.50 -2.30 -15.01
CA ILE A 60 -11.77 -3.53 -14.66
C ILE A 60 -12.66 -4.46 -13.82
N THR A 61 -12.28 -5.72 -13.73
CA THR A 61 -12.74 -6.64 -12.68
C THR A 61 -11.59 -6.95 -11.73
N GLY A 62 -11.86 -7.29 -10.48
CA GLY A 62 -10.74 -7.51 -9.57
C GLY A 62 -11.06 -8.33 -8.33
N THR A 63 -10.01 -8.93 -7.78
CA THR A 63 -10.04 -9.62 -6.49
C THR A 63 -8.99 -9.00 -5.56
N GLY A 64 -9.43 -8.53 -4.39
CA GLY A 64 -8.58 -8.04 -3.32
C GLY A 64 -8.56 -8.99 -2.14
N ILE A 65 -7.40 -9.24 -1.57
CA ILE A 65 -7.23 -10.04 -0.36
C ILE A 65 -6.58 -9.17 0.71
N ASP A 66 -7.19 -9.11 1.91
CA ASP A 66 -6.61 -8.43 3.06
C ASP A 66 -6.85 -9.21 4.35
N MET A 67 -5.90 -9.17 5.26
CA MET A 67 -5.97 -9.87 6.54
C MET A 67 -6.77 -9.11 7.61
N SER A 68 -7.08 -7.83 7.39
CA SER A 68 -7.88 -7.02 8.30
C SER A 68 -9.37 -7.21 8.04
N PRO A 69 -10.15 -7.71 9.00
CA PRO A 69 -11.61 -7.79 8.84
C PRO A 69 -12.25 -6.40 8.69
N LEU A 70 -11.69 -5.38 9.38
CA LEU A 70 -12.16 -4.01 9.28
C LEU A 70 -11.98 -3.46 7.85
N PHE A 71 -10.77 -3.58 7.31
CA PHE A 71 -10.46 -3.04 5.98
C PHE A 71 -11.20 -3.80 4.88
N THR A 72 -11.31 -5.13 5.00
CA THR A 72 -12.09 -5.92 4.06
C THR A 72 -13.57 -5.53 4.04
N GLU A 73 -14.14 -5.22 5.21
CA GLU A 73 -15.54 -4.74 5.29
C GLU A 73 -15.68 -3.34 4.69
N GLN A 74 -14.74 -2.44 4.98
CA GLN A 74 -14.69 -1.10 4.35
C GLN A 74 -14.57 -1.19 2.83
N ALA A 75 -13.80 -2.15 2.30
CA ALA A 75 -13.65 -2.36 0.88
C ALA A 75 -14.97 -2.79 0.21
N LYS A 76 -15.75 -3.68 0.85
CA LYS A 76 -17.08 -4.10 0.37
C LYS A 76 -18.06 -2.92 0.35
N VAL A 77 -18.12 -2.17 1.45
CA VAL A 77 -18.96 -0.96 1.53
C VAL A 77 -18.57 0.03 0.44
N ARG A 78 -17.26 0.19 0.19
CA ARG A 78 -16.78 1.08 -0.86
C ARG A 78 -17.19 0.64 -2.26
N ALA A 79 -17.18 -0.65 -2.54
CA ALA A 79 -17.68 -1.20 -3.81
C ALA A 79 -19.18 -0.90 -4.03
N GLU A 80 -19.98 -1.02 -2.98
CA GLU A 80 -21.41 -0.66 -3.00
C GLU A 80 -21.60 0.85 -3.25
N GLU A 81 -20.86 1.72 -2.50
CA GLU A 81 -20.90 3.17 -2.65
C GLU A 81 -20.61 3.63 -4.09
N LEU A 82 -19.68 2.95 -4.77
CA LEU A 82 -19.28 3.27 -6.14
C LEU A 82 -20.08 2.51 -7.22
N GLY A 83 -21.00 1.63 -6.82
CA GLY A 83 -21.82 0.84 -7.73
C GLY A 83 -21.03 -0.18 -8.56
N VAL A 84 -19.96 -0.75 -7.98
CA VAL A 84 -19.05 -1.71 -8.63
C VAL A 84 -18.96 -3.05 -7.90
N ALA A 85 -19.90 -3.33 -6.99
CA ALA A 85 -19.88 -4.54 -6.16
C ALA A 85 -20.00 -5.85 -6.95
N ASP A 86 -20.49 -5.80 -8.17
CA ASP A 86 -20.54 -6.92 -9.12
C ASP A 86 -19.26 -7.09 -9.96
N GLN A 87 -18.33 -6.14 -9.90
CA GLN A 87 -17.07 -6.14 -10.65
C GLN A 87 -15.88 -6.51 -9.75
N VAL A 88 -15.97 -6.25 -8.44
CA VAL A 88 -14.85 -6.48 -7.51
C VAL A 88 -15.25 -7.38 -6.35
N THR A 89 -14.34 -8.26 -5.96
CA THR A 89 -14.54 -9.18 -4.83
C THR A 89 -13.46 -8.95 -3.79
N PHE A 90 -13.85 -8.89 -2.50
CA PHE A 90 -12.92 -8.73 -1.38
C PHE A 90 -12.97 -9.94 -0.45
N ILE A 91 -11.81 -10.55 -0.23
CA ILE A 91 -11.62 -11.76 0.58
C ILE A 91 -10.86 -11.36 1.86
N HIS A 92 -11.48 -11.63 3.02
CA HIS A 92 -10.77 -11.55 4.29
C HIS A 92 -9.91 -12.81 4.44
N GLY A 93 -8.59 -12.67 4.45
CA GLY A 93 -7.68 -13.78 4.55
C GLY A 93 -6.22 -13.38 4.45
N ASP A 94 -5.35 -14.36 4.67
CA ASP A 94 -3.91 -14.20 4.49
C ASP A 94 -3.57 -14.24 3.00
N ALA A 95 -2.95 -13.17 2.51
CA ALA A 95 -2.49 -13.07 1.12
C ALA A 95 -1.15 -13.79 0.87
N ALA A 96 -0.44 -14.22 1.93
CA ALA A 96 0.82 -14.93 1.80
C ALA A 96 0.61 -16.28 1.09
N GLY A 97 1.24 -16.43 -0.07
CA GLY A 97 1.12 -17.63 -0.90
C GLY A 97 -0.15 -17.73 -1.74
N TYR A 98 -1.04 -16.73 -1.70
CA TYR A 98 -2.25 -16.73 -2.56
C TYR A 98 -1.87 -16.68 -4.04
N VAL A 99 -2.52 -17.53 -4.82
CA VAL A 99 -2.41 -17.54 -6.29
C VAL A 99 -3.81 -17.58 -6.85
N ALA A 100 -4.13 -16.71 -7.79
CA ALA A 100 -5.41 -16.68 -8.46
C ALA A 100 -5.66 -18.00 -9.24
N GLU A 101 -6.90 -18.47 -9.25
CA GLU A 101 -7.30 -19.66 -10.02
C GLU A 101 -7.15 -19.42 -11.53
N GLU A 102 -7.56 -18.23 -11.97
CA GLU A 102 -7.37 -17.76 -13.34
C GLU A 102 -6.29 -16.69 -13.39
N LYS A 103 -5.56 -16.62 -14.51
CA LYS A 103 -4.54 -15.60 -14.71
C LYS A 103 -5.17 -14.21 -14.81
N VAL A 104 -4.38 -13.21 -14.41
CA VAL A 104 -4.80 -11.80 -14.37
C VAL A 104 -3.91 -10.94 -15.24
N GLY A 105 -4.46 -9.85 -15.79
CA GLY A 105 -3.69 -8.88 -16.57
C GLY A 105 -2.81 -7.99 -15.71
N VAL A 106 -3.22 -7.72 -14.44
CA VAL A 106 -2.46 -6.94 -13.48
C VAL A 106 -2.46 -7.64 -12.14
N ALA A 107 -1.29 -7.82 -11.53
CA ALA A 107 -1.13 -8.36 -10.18
C ALA A 107 -0.39 -7.34 -9.31
N ALA A 108 -0.98 -6.96 -8.18
CA ALA A 108 -0.53 -5.87 -7.33
C ALA A 108 -0.24 -6.33 -5.89
N CYS A 109 0.76 -5.71 -5.28
CA CYS A 109 0.97 -5.66 -3.84
C CYS A 109 1.50 -4.25 -3.50
N VAL A 110 0.62 -3.40 -2.96
CA VAL A 110 0.90 -1.97 -2.80
C VAL A 110 1.08 -1.63 -1.32
N GLY A 111 2.34 -1.68 -0.84
CA GLY A 111 2.69 -1.36 0.55
C GLY A 111 2.62 -2.55 1.53
N ALA A 112 2.67 -3.80 1.02
CA ALA A 112 2.61 -5.01 1.84
C ALA A 112 3.61 -6.09 1.36
N THR A 113 4.78 -5.72 0.85
CA THR A 113 5.77 -6.65 0.28
C THR A 113 6.34 -7.67 1.27
N TRP A 114 6.12 -7.47 2.57
CA TRP A 114 6.38 -8.48 3.59
C TRP A 114 5.61 -9.80 3.36
N ILE A 115 4.48 -9.76 2.63
CA ILE A 115 3.67 -10.95 2.24
C ILE A 115 4.52 -11.98 1.48
N GLY A 116 5.41 -11.53 0.62
CA GLY A 116 6.35 -12.38 -0.11
C GLY A 116 7.74 -12.52 0.56
N GLY A 117 7.93 -11.95 1.75
CA GLY A 117 9.26 -11.90 2.39
C GLY A 117 10.17 -10.84 1.79
N GLY A 118 9.61 -9.74 1.28
CA GLY A 118 10.28 -8.62 0.63
C GLY A 118 9.93 -8.50 -0.85
N VAL A 119 10.50 -7.51 -1.51
CA VAL A 119 10.18 -7.14 -2.91
C VAL A 119 10.36 -8.32 -3.86
N ALA A 120 11.51 -9.00 -3.84
CA ALA A 120 11.80 -10.10 -4.76
C ALA A 120 10.80 -11.25 -4.64
N GLY A 121 10.56 -11.75 -3.43
CA GLY A 121 9.62 -12.85 -3.23
C GLY A 121 8.17 -12.44 -3.49
N THR A 122 7.82 -11.16 -3.30
CA THR A 122 6.49 -10.65 -3.67
C THR A 122 6.31 -10.61 -5.19
N ILE A 123 7.32 -10.20 -5.95
CA ILE A 123 7.31 -10.26 -7.41
C ILE A 123 7.13 -11.71 -7.88
N GLU A 124 7.87 -12.67 -7.31
CA GLU A 124 7.73 -14.09 -7.63
C GLU A 124 6.32 -14.62 -7.32
N LEU A 125 5.73 -14.22 -6.19
CA LEU A 125 4.36 -14.58 -5.82
C LEU A 125 3.34 -14.05 -6.82
N LEU A 126 3.40 -12.76 -7.15
CA LEU A 126 2.49 -12.10 -8.08
C LEU A 126 2.61 -12.69 -9.50
N ALA A 127 3.83 -12.97 -9.96
CA ALA A 127 4.08 -13.56 -11.27
C ALA A 127 3.39 -14.91 -11.46
N ARG A 128 3.11 -15.66 -10.37
CA ARG A 128 2.38 -16.93 -10.43
C ARG A 128 0.91 -16.76 -10.84
N SER A 129 0.34 -15.57 -10.65
CA SER A 129 -1.04 -15.25 -11.05
C SER A 129 -1.13 -14.50 -12.37
N LEU A 130 0.00 -14.02 -12.92
CA LEU A 130 0.03 -13.08 -14.04
C LEU A 130 -0.08 -13.77 -15.40
N ASP A 131 -0.80 -13.16 -16.32
CA ASP A 131 -0.79 -13.52 -17.75
C ASP A 131 0.57 -13.21 -18.40
N PRO A 132 0.94 -13.90 -19.49
CA PRO A 132 2.06 -13.48 -20.32
C PRO A 132 1.89 -12.05 -20.81
N GLY A 133 2.88 -11.19 -20.55
CA GLY A 133 2.83 -9.76 -20.89
C GLY A 133 2.00 -8.90 -19.93
N GLY A 134 1.49 -9.48 -18.84
CA GLY A 134 0.80 -8.72 -17.78
C GLY A 134 1.74 -7.83 -16.96
N ILE A 135 1.15 -7.01 -16.10
CA ILE A 135 1.86 -6.00 -15.31
C ILE A 135 1.86 -6.38 -13.83
N ILE A 136 3.01 -6.30 -13.20
CA ILE A 136 3.14 -6.36 -11.73
C ILE A 136 3.19 -4.93 -11.19
N LEU A 137 2.42 -4.66 -10.12
CA LEU A 137 2.51 -3.41 -9.35
C LEU A 137 3.12 -3.68 -7.99
N ILE A 138 4.21 -2.99 -7.69
CA ILE A 138 4.85 -3.01 -6.38
C ILE A 138 4.78 -1.60 -5.78
N GLY A 139 4.14 -1.47 -4.63
CA GLY A 139 4.20 -0.28 -3.80
C GLY A 139 5.22 -0.47 -2.68
N GLU A 140 6.27 0.35 -2.63
CA GLU A 140 7.40 0.13 -1.75
C GLU A 140 7.97 1.45 -1.20
N PRO A 141 8.34 1.50 0.09
CA PRO A 141 9.19 2.55 0.61
C PRO A 141 10.63 2.43 0.07
N TYR A 142 11.32 3.56 0.02
CA TYR A 142 12.73 3.63 -0.34
C TYR A 142 13.40 4.77 0.41
N TRP A 143 14.73 4.73 0.57
CA TRP A 143 15.46 5.88 1.08
C TRP A 143 15.61 6.95 0.00
N ARG A 144 15.17 8.17 0.31
CA ARG A 144 15.45 9.38 -0.49
C ARG A 144 16.93 9.75 -0.37
N GLN A 145 17.44 9.60 0.85
CA GLN A 145 18.85 9.64 1.24
C GLN A 145 19.04 8.70 2.44
N LEU A 146 20.21 8.14 2.59
CA LEU A 146 20.47 7.24 3.70
C LEU A 146 20.34 7.99 5.05
N PRO A 147 19.61 7.45 6.01
CA PRO A 147 19.59 7.99 7.35
C PRO A 147 20.99 7.88 7.97
N PRO A 148 21.41 8.86 8.80
CA PRO A 148 22.79 8.92 9.30
C PRO A 148 23.10 7.81 10.32
N THR A 149 22.09 7.20 10.93
CA THR A 149 22.23 6.16 11.95
C THR A 149 21.09 5.17 11.91
N GLU A 150 21.30 3.98 12.47
CA GLU A 150 20.25 2.97 12.67
C GLU A 150 19.10 3.49 13.55
N GLU A 151 19.35 4.42 14.46
CA GLU A 151 18.31 5.06 15.26
C GLU A 151 17.41 5.93 14.38
N ALA A 152 17.99 6.71 13.47
CA ALA A 152 17.23 7.50 12.50
C ALA A 152 16.40 6.61 11.56
N ALA A 153 16.93 5.46 11.13
CA ALA A 153 16.18 4.48 10.36
C ALA A 153 14.98 3.91 11.14
N ARG A 154 15.18 3.52 12.40
CA ARG A 154 14.07 3.08 13.27
C ARG A 154 13.03 4.19 13.51
N ALA A 155 13.46 5.44 13.57
CA ALA A 155 12.55 6.57 13.65
C ALA A 155 11.74 6.78 12.35
N CYS A 156 12.18 6.24 11.22
CA CYS A 156 11.40 6.13 9.97
C CYS A 156 10.54 4.85 9.89
N LEU A 157 10.40 4.11 10.99
CA LEU A 157 9.70 2.83 11.09
C LEU A 157 10.34 1.68 10.28
N ALA A 158 11.61 1.81 9.90
CA ALA A 158 12.44 0.71 9.42
C ALA A 158 13.06 -0.05 10.61
N GLY A 159 13.29 -1.35 10.48
CA GLY A 159 14.04 -2.11 11.48
C GLY A 159 15.54 -1.78 11.44
N ALA A 160 16.06 -1.54 10.23
CA ALA A 160 17.45 -1.20 9.96
C ALA A 160 17.58 -0.33 8.69
N ILE A 161 18.75 0.31 8.48
CA ILE A 161 19.05 1.02 7.23
C ILE A 161 18.97 0.06 6.03
N ALA A 162 19.36 -1.18 6.21
CA ALA A 162 19.37 -2.20 5.15
C ALA A 162 17.97 -2.67 4.71
N ASP A 163 16.89 -2.30 5.42
CA ASP A 163 15.53 -2.74 5.07
C ASP A 163 15.02 -2.08 3.80
N PHE A 164 15.49 -0.87 3.48
CA PHE A 164 15.12 -0.19 2.26
C PHE A 164 16.34 0.20 1.44
N LEU A 165 16.17 0.19 0.13
CA LEU A 165 17.18 0.63 -0.84
C LEU A 165 17.02 2.13 -1.13
N LEU A 166 18.07 2.77 -1.63
CA LEU A 166 17.93 4.05 -2.32
C LEU A 166 17.11 3.87 -3.60
N LEU A 167 16.38 4.88 -4.04
CA LEU A 167 15.53 4.77 -5.24
C LEU A 167 16.28 4.24 -6.48
N PRO A 168 17.50 4.70 -6.83
CA PRO A 168 18.22 4.13 -7.95
C PRO A 168 18.56 2.65 -7.79
N GLU A 169 18.87 2.22 -6.57
CA GLU A 169 19.18 0.82 -6.25
C GLU A 169 17.91 -0.06 -6.32
N LEU A 170 16.77 0.45 -5.83
CA LEU A 170 15.48 -0.23 -5.95
C LEU A 170 15.11 -0.43 -7.42
N LEU A 171 15.24 0.60 -8.26
CA LEU A 171 14.98 0.50 -9.70
C LEU A 171 15.92 -0.50 -10.39
N ALA A 172 17.21 -0.49 -10.04
CA ALA A 172 18.18 -1.45 -10.56
C ALA A 172 17.86 -2.89 -10.13
N SER A 173 17.32 -3.08 -8.92
CA SER A 173 16.95 -4.41 -8.41
C SER A 173 15.86 -5.07 -9.24
N PHE A 174 14.88 -4.32 -9.75
CA PHE A 174 13.87 -4.85 -10.66
C PHE A 174 14.49 -5.40 -11.96
N GLY A 175 15.46 -4.67 -12.53
CA GLY A 175 16.22 -5.15 -13.71
C GLY A 175 16.98 -6.45 -13.42
N HIS A 176 17.61 -6.57 -12.25
CA HIS A 176 18.29 -7.81 -11.85
C HIS A 176 17.32 -8.99 -11.65
N LEU A 177 16.05 -8.72 -11.33
CA LEU A 177 15.01 -9.73 -11.25
C LEU A 177 14.39 -10.08 -12.61
N GLY A 178 14.84 -9.46 -13.71
CA GLY A 178 14.37 -9.70 -15.07
C GLY A 178 13.10 -8.94 -15.45
N TYR A 179 12.90 -7.74 -14.86
CA TYR A 179 11.76 -6.88 -15.14
C TYR A 179 12.18 -5.50 -15.58
N ASP A 180 11.48 -4.95 -16.56
CA ASP A 180 11.55 -3.55 -16.92
C ASP A 180 10.58 -2.74 -16.07
N VAL A 181 11.02 -1.58 -15.58
CA VAL A 181 10.14 -0.58 -14.97
C VAL A 181 9.49 0.19 -16.12
N VAL A 182 8.17 0.03 -16.29
CA VAL A 182 7.41 0.63 -17.39
C VAL A 182 6.60 1.87 -16.97
N GLU A 183 6.38 2.04 -15.67
CA GLU A 183 5.78 3.24 -15.08
C GLU A 183 6.22 3.37 -13.62
N MET A 184 6.25 4.61 -13.13
CA MET A 184 6.59 4.92 -11.75
C MET A 184 5.81 6.15 -11.28
N VAL A 185 5.02 6.00 -10.22
CA VAL A 185 4.32 7.13 -9.58
C VAL A 185 4.79 7.24 -8.13
N LEU A 186 5.48 8.33 -7.80
CA LEU A 186 6.06 8.57 -6.49
C LEU A 186 5.17 9.47 -5.62
N ALA A 187 5.13 9.19 -4.33
CA ALA A 187 4.60 10.10 -3.34
C ALA A 187 5.49 11.36 -3.26
N ASP A 188 4.88 12.52 -3.39
CA ASP A 188 5.55 13.78 -3.11
C ASP A 188 5.43 14.16 -1.63
N GLN A 189 6.03 15.28 -1.27
CA GLN A 189 6.07 15.70 0.14
C GLN A 189 4.68 16.06 0.67
N ASP A 190 3.80 16.65 -0.14
CA ASP A 190 2.43 16.96 0.29
C ASP A 190 1.59 15.69 0.49
N SER A 191 1.78 14.67 -0.36
CA SER A 191 1.16 13.34 -0.19
C SER A 191 1.52 12.73 1.18
N TRP A 192 2.80 12.77 1.55
CA TRP A 192 3.29 12.29 2.83
C TRP A 192 2.74 13.12 4.00
N ASP A 193 2.82 14.46 3.91
CA ASP A 193 2.35 15.37 4.96
C ASP A 193 0.84 15.16 5.22
N ARG A 194 0.03 14.97 4.16
CA ARG A 194 -1.41 14.73 4.27
C ARG A 194 -1.72 13.38 4.88
N TYR A 195 -1.02 12.33 4.44
CA TYR A 195 -1.20 10.98 4.95
C TYR A 195 -0.92 10.89 6.46
N GLU A 196 0.23 11.41 6.89
CA GLU A 196 0.59 11.39 8.31
C GLU A 196 -0.34 12.28 9.17
N ALA A 197 -0.65 13.50 8.71
CA ALA A 197 -1.54 14.38 9.45
C ALA A 197 -2.96 13.82 9.62
N ALA A 198 -3.47 13.08 8.65
CA ALA A 198 -4.77 12.44 8.75
C ALA A 198 -4.80 11.33 9.82
N LYS A 199 -3.70 10.59 10.01
CA LYS A 199 -3.55 9.63 11.13
C LYS A 199 -3.64 10.31 12.48
N TRP A 200 -3.02 11.48 12.63
CA TRP A 200 -3.07 12.23 13.90
C TRP A 200 -4.49 12.69 14.23
N LEU A 201 -5.24 13.17 13.24
CA LEU A 201 -6.65 13.54 13.43
C LEU A 201 -7.51 12.32 13.78
N THR A 202 -7.29 11.19 13.11
CA THR A 202 -7.99 9.93 13.37
C THR A 202 -7.74 9.46 14.80
N MET A 203 -6.49 9.40 15.24
CA MET A 203 -6.13 9.05 16.62
C MET A 203 -6.73 10.03 17.65
N ARG A 204 -6.76 11.33 17.35
CA ARG A 204 -7.33 12.32 18.24
C ARG A 204 -8.83 12.14 18.42
N ARG A 205 -9.56 11.90 17.34
CA ARG A 205 -11.01 11.62 17.38
C ARG A 205 -11.32 10.31 18.08
N TRP A 206 -10.56 9.27 17.77
CA TRP A 206 -10.70 7.99 18.43
C TRP A 206 -10.55 8.09 19.96
N LEU A 207 -9.60 8.90 20.46
CA LEU A 207 -9.43 9.16 21.89
C LEU A 207 -10.64 9.87 22.54
N GLU A 208 -11.36 10.70 21.79
CA GLU A 208 -12.59 11.35 22.29
C GLU A 208 -13.74 10.35 22.44
N GLU A 209 -13.82 9.40 21.51
CA GLU A 209 -14.87 8.36 21.48
C GLU A 209 -14.54 7.18 22.40
N ASN A 210 -13.27 6.94 22.73
CA ASN A 210 -12.78 5.78 23.47
C ASN A 210 -11.84 6.17 24.63
N PRO A 211 -12.26 7.06 25.57
CA PRO A 211 -11.36 7.60 26.59
C PRO A 211 -10.88 6.56 27.61
N ASP A 212 -11.64 5.50 27.83
CA ASP A 212 -11.37 4.43 28.81
C ASP A 212 -10.86 3.13 28.17
N ASP A 213 -10.57 3.12 26.85
CA ASP A 213 -10.03 1.95 26.16
C ASP A 213 -8.59 1.68 26.60
N ASP A 214 -8.21 0.40 26.67
CA ASP A 214 -6.87 -0.04 27.06
C ASP A 214 -5.76 0.58 26.19
N MET A 215 -6.05 0.88 24.91
CA MET A 215 -5.13 1.53 23.96
C MET A 215 -5.05 3.05 24.16
N ALA A 216 -5.94 3.69 24.93
CA ALA A 216 -6.01 5.15 25.03
C ALA A 216 -4.68 5.78 25.47
N LYS A 217 -3.94 5.13 26.38
CA LYS A 217 -2.62 5.60 26.84
C LYS A 217 -1.59 5.53 25.71
N GLU A 218 -1.55 4.45 24.96
CA GLU A 218 -0.62 4.26 23.84
C GLU A 218 -0.95 5.22 22.69
N VAL A 219 -2.21 5.34 22.30
CA VAL A 219 -2.67 6.29 21.26
C VAL A 219 -2.33 7.73 21.66
N ARG A 220 -2.49 8.10 22.94
CA ARG A 220 -2.09 9.42 23.44
C ARG A 220 -0.59 9.66 23.34
N ALA A 221 0.22 8.67 23.66
CA ALA A 221 1.68 8.76 23.57
C ALA A 221 2.11 8.91 22.11
N ASN A 222 1.57 8.10 21.20
CA ASN A 222 1.82 8.21 19.76
C ASN A 222 1.45 9.60 19.25
N LEU A 223 0.23 10.06 19.49
CA LEU A 223 -0.24 11.37 19.03
C LEU A 223 0.66 12.52 19.52
N SER A 224 1.27 12.37 20.70
CA SER A 224 2.18 13.39 21.26
C SER A 224 3.56 13.40 20.60
N SER A 225 4.07 12.25 20.14
CA SER A 225 5.45 12.12 19.61
C SER A 225 5.52 12.08 18.08
N GLU A 226 4.52 11.51 17.41
CA GLU A 226 4.53 11.24 15.98
C GLU A 226 4.73 12.50 15.10
N PRO A 227 4.09 13.66 15.36
CA PRO A 227 4.28 14.82 14.51
C PRO A 227 5.73 15.30 14.46
N VAL A 228 6.41 15.30 15.62
CA VAL A 228 7.82 15.70 15.70
C VAL A 228 8.73 14.63 15.09
N ARG A 229 8.48 13.35 15.37
CA ARG A 229 9.21 12.22 14.80
C ARG A 229 9.11 12.23 13.26
N TYR A 230 7.91 12.38 12.72
CA TYR A 230 7.67 12.48 11.28
C TYR A 230 8.47 13.62 10.66
N ALA A 231 8.32 14.82 11.19
CA ALA A 231 8.98 16.02 10.64
C ALA A 231 10.51 15.94 10.72
N THR A 232 11.05 15.25 11.74
CA THR A 232 12.50 15.14 11.94
C THR A 232 13.13 14.05 11.06
N TYR A 233 12.42 12.94 10.87
CA TYR A 233 13.02 11.75 10.26
C TYR A 233 12.30 11.31 8.98
N THR A 234 11.05 10.83 9.07
CA THR A 234 10.35 10.25 7.91
C THR A 234 10.26 11.22 6.74
N ARG A 235 9.92 12.47 7.02
CA ARG A 235 9.79 13.54 6.03
C ARG A 235 11.10 13.83 5.29
N GLU A 236 12.24 13.63 5.93
CA GLU A 236 13.56 13.89 5.36
C GLU A 236 14.09 12.68 4.58
N TYR A 237 14.00 11.48 5.17
CA TYR A 237 14.72 10.32 4.68
C TYR A 237 13.88 9.35 3.86
N LEU A 238 12.57 9.21 4.15
CA LEU A 238 11.75 8.17 3.56
C LEU A 238 10.97 8.67 2.33
N GLY A 239 11.08 7.94 1.24
CA GLY A 239 10.23 8.04 0.05
C GLY A 239 9.28 6.86 -0.03
N TRP A 240 8.30 6.94 -0.92
CA TRP A 240 7.38 5.86 -1.24
C TRP A 240 6.91 5.98 -2.68
N GLY A 241 6.65 4.86 -3.35
CA GLY A 241 6.16 4.88 -4.71
C GLY A 241 5.54 3.57 -5.15
N VAL A 242 4.78 3.63 -6.24
CA VAL A 242 4.29 2.44 -6.96
C VAL A 242 5.04 2.32 -8.27
N PHE A 243 5.55 1.13 -8.52
CA PHE A 243 6.35 0.77 -9.69
C PHE A 243 5.58 -0.28 -10.49
N ALA A 244 5.35 0.01 -11.78
CA ALA A 244 4.77 -0.95 -12.71
C ALA A 244 5.90 -1.67 -13.44
N LEU A 245 5.84 -3.00 -13.43
CA LEU A 245 6.89 -3.87 -13.92
C LEU A 245 6.34 -4.80 -15.01
N MET A 246 7.11 -5.00 -16.07
CA MET A 246 6.84 -6.02 -17.09
C MET A 246 8.05 -6.93 -17.23
N LYS A 247 7.79 -8.22 -17.41
CA LYS A 247 8.86 -9.21 -17.60
C LYS A 247 9.60 -8.94 -18.92
N GLN A 248 10.95 -8.97 -18.87
CA GLN A 248 11.82 -8.87 -20.03
C GLN A 248 11.67 -10.05 -20.99
#